data_cabb8e2829c3a141953ddd215ca4cdef
#
_entry.id   cabb8e2829c3a141953ddd215ca4cdef
#
_cell.length_a   1.000
_cell.length_b   1.000
_cell.length_c   1.000
_cell.angle_alpha   90.00
_cell.angle_beta   90.00
_cell.angle_gamma   90.00
#
_symmetry.space_group_name_H-M   'P 1'
#
loop_
_entity.id
_entity.type
_entity.pdbx_description
1 polymer ?
#
loop_
_entity_poly.entity_id
_entity_poly.type
_entity_poly.pdbx_seq_one_letter_code
_entity_poly.pdbx_strand_id
1 'polypeptide(L)'
;MAGDTIITVVGNLTGDPELRFTPSGAAVANFTVASTPRTFDRQSNEWKDGDTLFMRCSIWREAAENVAESLTKGMRVIVQGRLVQRSYETREGEKRTVVELQVDEVGPSLRYASAKVTRAQRSGGGGGGFGGGGFNGGGGGGGSQGGGSSSFDNDPWATPSPSAGGSFSDEPPF
;
A
#
# COMPACT_ATOMS: atom_id res chain seq x y z
N MET A 1 8.44 -14.08 11.60
CA MET A 1 8.72 -15.41 12.16
C MET A 1 9.49 -16.21 11.12
N ALA A 2 10.47 -17.00 11.52
CA ALA A 2 11.18 -17.86 10.59
C ALA A 2 10.27 -19.05 10.20
N GLY A 3 10.12 -19.32 8.90
CA GLY A 3 9.35 -20.43 8.38
C GLY A 3 7.97 -20.11 7.78
N ASP A 4 7.57 -18.86 7.74
CA ASP A 4 6.33 -18.46 7.06
C ASP A 4 6.45 -18.65 5.54
N THR A 5 5.39 -19.19 4.91
CA THR A 5 5.31 -19.30 3.45
C THR A 5 4.80 -17.98 2.88
N ILE A 6 5.70 -17.17 2.37
CA ILE A 6 5.38 -15.86 1.76
C ILE A 6 5.16 -16.07 0.27
N ILE A 7 4.05 -15.58 -0.26
CA ILE A 7 3.73 -15.60 -1.68
C ILE A 7 3.28 -14.23 -2.17
N THR A 8 3.42 -14.02 -3.48
CA THR A 8 2.87 -12.86 -4.17
C THR A 8 1.85 -13.34 -5.21
N VAL A 9 0.67 -12.75 -5.18
CA VAL A 9 -0.42 -13.04 -6.12
C VAL A 9 -0.77 -11.78 -6.88
N VAL A 10 -0.90 -11.89 -8.20
CA VAL A 10 -1.35 -10.81 -9.08
C VAL A 10 -2.66 -11.23 -9.73
N GLY A 11 -3.68 -10.43 -9.59
CA GLY A 11 -5.00 -10.74 -10.14
C GLY A 11 -5.97 -9.58 -9.99
N ASN A 12 -7.24 -9.85 -10.23
CA ASN A 12 -8.30 -8.86 -10.15
C ASN A 12 -9.21 -9.12 -8.93
N LEU A 13 -9.67 -8.06 -8.30
CA LEU A 13 -10.64 -8.15 -7.22
C LEU A 13 -11.99 -8.64 -7.75
N THR A 14 -12.55 -9.68 -7.13
CA THR A 14 -13.86 -10.24 -7.50
C THR A 14 -15.04 -9.46 -6.95
N GLY A 15 -14.81 -8.69 -5.90
CA GLY A 15 -15.77 -7.81 -5.22
C GLY A 15 -15.04 -6.68 -4.50
N ASP A 16 -15.81 -5.74 -3.98
CA ASP A 16 -15.26 -4.68 -3.13
C ASP A 16 -14.71 -5.27 -1.82
N PRO A 17 -13.60 -4.76 -1.29
CA PRO A 17 -13.10 -5.17 0.02
C PRO A 17 -14.13 -4.91 1.13
N GLU A 18 -14.40 -5.93 1.93
CA GLU A 18 -15.31 -5.81 3.07
C GLU A 18 -14.54 -5.42 4.33
N LEU A 19 -14.73 -4.19 4.78
CA LEU A 19 -14.17 -3.70 6.03
C LEU A 19 -15.07 -4.11 7.20
N ARG A 20 -14.47 -4.71 8.22
CA ARG A 20 -15.12 -5.09 9.47
C ARG A 20 -14.24 -4.70 10.65
N PHE A 21 -14.87 -4.52 11.81
CA PHE A 21 -14.17 -4.27 13.06
C PHE A 21 -14.39 -5.45 14.00
N THR A 22 -13.30 -5.92 14.59
CA THR A 22 -13.36 -6.95 15.64
C THR A 22 -13.95 -6.38 16.94
N PRO A 23 -14.42 -7.23 17.87
CA PRO A 23 -14.86 -6.76 19.20
C PRO A 23 -13.80 -5.95 19.95
N SER A 24 -12.52 -6.19 19.67
CA SER A 24 -11.39 -5.43 20.22
C SER A 24 -11.13 -4.10 19.51
N GLY A 25 -11.94 -3.75 18.47
CA GLY A 25 -11.80 -2.53 17.70
C GLY A 25 -10.76 -2.55 16.58
N ALA A 26 -10.15 -3.68 16.30
CA ALA A 26 -9.20 -3.81 15.20
C ALA A 26 -9.93 -3.90 13.85
N ALA A 27 -9.53 -3.07 12.88
CA ALA A 27 -10.03 -3.14 11.52
C ALA A 27 -9.47 -4.35 10.79
N VAL A 28 -10.30 -5.03 10.00
CA VAL A 28 -9.92 -6.09 9.06
C VAL A 28 -10.69 -5.92 7.76
N ALA A 29 -9.99 -5.94 6.63
CA ALA A 29 -10.62 -5.97 5.32
C ALA A 29 -10.42 -7.35 4.68
N ASN A 30 -11.52 -7.93 4.21
CA ASN A 30 -11.52 -9.21 3.52
C ASN A 30 -11.85 -8.99 2.04
N PHE A 31 -11.12 -9.63 1.15
CA PHE A 31 -11.33 -9.57 -0.28
C PHE A 31 -10.83 -10.83 -0.96
N THR A 32 -11.26 -11.05 -2.21
CA THR A 32 -10.82 -12.20 -3.00
C THR A 32 -10.18 -11.71 -4.28
N VAL A 33 -9.00 -12.26 -4.59
CA VAL A 33 -8.25 -12.00 -5.82
C VAL A 33 -8.39 -13.18 -6.75
N ALA A 34 -8.87 -12.94 -7.96
CA ALA A 34 -8.91 -13.91 -9.05
C ALA A 34 -7.65 -13.76 -9.91
N SER A 35 -6.84 -14.79 -9.93
CA SER A 35 -5.63 -14.87 -10.76
C SER A 35 -5.83 -15.94 -11.83
N THR A 36 -5.94 -15.50 -13.10
CA THR A 36 -6.14 -16.38 -14.24
C THR A 36 -4.88 -16.42 -15.09
N PRO A 37 -4.16 -17.56 -15.16
CA PRO A 37 -3.02 -17.72 -16.04
C PRO A 37 -3.50 -17.75 -17.50
N ARG A 38 -2.73 -17.16 -18.41
CA ARG A 38 -2.99 -17.27 -19.85
C ARG A 38 -1.86 -18.06 -20.50
N THR A 39 -2.24 -19.02 -21.32
CA THR A 39 -1.33 -19.86 -22.08
C THR A 39 -1.56 -19.66 -23.56
N PHE A 40 -0.49 -19.50 -24.31
CA PHE A 40 -0.58 -19.42 -25.77
C PHE A 40 -0.69 -20.83 -26.38
N ASP A 41 -1.81 -21.10 -27.04
CA ASP A 41 -2.04 -22.34 -27.76
C ASP A 41 -1.47 -22.22 -29.19
N ARG A 42 -0.40 -22.94 -29.45
CA ARG A 42 0.29 -22.92 -30.75
C ARG A 42 -0.55 -23.57 -31.87
N GLN A 43 -1.49 -24.45 -31.55
CA GLN A 43 -2.32 -25.12 -32.55
C GLN A 43 -3.43 -24.19 -33.08
N SER A 44 -4.08 -23.46 -32.17
CA SER A 44 -5.11 -22.49 -32.54
C SER A 44 -4.56 -21.09 -32.79
N ASN A 45 -3.28 -20.83 -32.47
CA ASN A 45 -2.62 -19.54 -32.54
C ASN A 45 -3.33 -18.44 -31.70
N GLU A 46 -3.91 -18.85 -30.57
CA GLU A 46 -4.69 -17.99 -29.67
C GLU A 46 -4.24 -18.10 -28.22
N TRP A 47 -4.50 -17.03 -27.46
CA TRP A 47 -4.32 -17.04 -26.02
C TRP A 47 -5.55 -17.62 -25.35
N LYS A 48 -5.37 -18.71 -24.59
CA LYS A 48 -6.41 -19.37 -23.79
C LYS A 48 -6.23 -19.05 -22.32
N ASP A 49 -7.33 -18.79 -21.64
CA ASP A 49 -7.37 -18.64 -20.21
C ASP A 49 -7.31 -20.03 -19.54
N GLY A 50 -6.46 -20.20 -18.55
CA GLY A 50 -6.41 -21.40 -17.73
C GLY A 50 -7.36 -21.32 -16.54
N ASP A 51 -7.21 -22.29 -15.62
CA ASP A 51 -8.03 -22.33 -14.41
C ASP A 51 -7.74 -21.12 -13.52
N THR A 52 -8.79 -20.46 -13.06
CA THR A 52 -8.69 -19.28 -12.22
C THR A 52 -8.45 -19.69 -10.76
N LEU A 53 -7.39 -19.18 -10.18
CA LEU A 53 -7.14 -19.25 -8.75
C LEU A 53 -7.90 -18.13 -8.03
N PHE A 54 -8.79 -18.50 -7.10
CA PHE A 54 -9.46 -17.56 -6.20
C PHE A 54 -8.77 -17.56 -4.85
N MET A 55 -8.00 -16.52 -4.56
CA MET A 55 -7.27 -16.38 -3.31
C MET A 55 -8.05 -15.47 -2.36
N ARG A 56 -8.47 -16.03 -1.21
CA ARG A 56 -9.05 -15.24 -0.12
C ARG A 56 -7.95 -14.52 0.63
N CYS A 57 -8.11 -13.23 0.82
CA CYS A 57 -7.13 -12.33 1.43
C CYS A 57 -7.75 -11.62 2.62
N SER A 58 -6.95 -11.44 3.67
CA SER A 58 -7.29 -10.61 4.83
C SER A 58 -6.14 -9.67 5.15
N ILE A 59 -6.45 -8.40 5.36
CA ILE A 59 -5.48 -7.38 5.78
C ILE A 59 -6.01 -6.67 7.02
N TRP A 60 -5.12 -6.23 7.91
CA TRP A 60 -5.48 -5.78 9.25
C TRP A 60 -5.08 -4.33 9.51
N ARG A 61 -5.75 -3.72 10.50
CA ARG A 61 -5.47 -2.39 11.06
C ARG A 61 -5.65 -1.27 10.04
N GLU A 62 -4.80 -0.25 10.11
CA GLU A 62 -4.83 0.94 9.25
C GLU A 62 -4.81 0.59 7.74
N ALA A 63 -4.03 -0.42 7.36
CA ALA A 63 -3.99 -0.89 5.98
C ALA A 63 -5.35 -1.45 5.50
N ALA A 64 -6.16 -2.02 6.39
CA ALA A 64 -7.51 -2.49 6.06
C ALA A 64 -8.43 -1.34 5.68
N GLU A 65 -8.38 -0.24 6.40
CA GLU A 65 -9.16 0.96 6.13
C GLU A 65 -8.73 1.59 4.80
N ASN A 66 -7.42 1.71 4.57
CA ASN A 66 -6.87 2.23 3.32
C ASN A 66 -7.27 1.39 2.11
N VAL A 67 -7.26 0.06 2.24
CA VAL A 67 -7.69 -0.88 1.19
C VAL A 67 -9.17 -0.70 0.87
N ALA A 68 -10.02 -0.62 1.89
CA ALA A 68 -11.46 -0.45 1.70
C ALA A 68 -11.81 0.89 1.04
N GLU A 69 -11.03 1.93 1.30
CA GLU A 69 -11.20 3.25 0.69
C GLU A 69 -10.68 3.31 -0.76
N SER A 70 -9.59 2.58 -1.05
CA SER A 70 -8.83 2.76 -2.28
C SER A 70 -9.14 1.73 -3.36
N LEU A 71 -9.52 0.51 -3.00
CA LEU A 71 -9.67 -0.60 -3.93
C LEU A 71 -11.13 -0.97 -4.14
N THR A 72 -11.50 -1.25 -5.40
CA THR A 72 -12.85 -1.64 -5.78
C THR A 72 -12.84 -2.89 -6.65
N LYS A 73 -14.00 -3.52 -6.79
CA LYS A 73 -14.22 -4.67 -7.67
C LYS A 73 -13.66 -4.44 -9.07
N GLY A 74 -12.98 -5.44 -9.59
CA GLY A 74 -12.40 -5.44 -10.93
C GLY A 74 -11.00 -4.83 -11.02
N MET A 75 -10.55 -4.10 -10.02
CA MET A 75 -9.19 -3.57 -10.00
C MET A 75 -8.16 -4.69 -10.01
N ARG A 76 -7.11 -4.52 -10.82
CA ARG A 76 -5.95 -5.39 -10.82
C ARG A 76 -5.02 -4.98 -9.70
N VAL A 77 -4.66 -5.95 -8.86
CA VAL A 77 -3.84 -5.74 -7.66
C VAL A 77 -2.65 -6.68 -7.62
N ILE A 78 -1.62 -6.27 -6.91
CA ILE A 78 -0.47 -7.08 -6.51
C ILE A 78 -0.60 -7.23 -5.00
N VAL A 79 -0.62 -8.47 -4.52
CA VAL A 79 -0.82 -8.79 -3.11
C VAL A 79 0.32 -9.68 -2.66
N GLN A 80 0.98 -9.32 -1.58
CA GLN A 80 2.01 -10.14 -0.93
C GLN A 80 1.60 -10.42 0.51
N GLY A 81 1.85 -11.63 0.97
CA GLY A 81 1.51 -12.01 2.32
C GLY A 81 1.89 -13.45 2.64
N ARG A 82 1.47 -13.88 3.81
CA ARG A 82 1.71 -15.23 4.35
C ARG A 82 0.54 -16.13 4.03
N LEU A 83 0.85 -17.28 3.42
CA LEU A 83 -0.14 -18.31 3.17
C LEU A 83 -0.44 -19.06 4.47
N VAL A 84 -1.69 -19.07 4.88
CA VAL A 84 -2.14 -19.67 6.13
C VAL A 84 -3.24 -20.68 5.83
N GLN A 85 -3.12 -21.86 6.40
CA GLN A 85 -4.14 -22.90 6.35
C GLN A 85 -4.92 -22.91 7.66
N ARG A 86 -6.24 -22.86 7.56
CA ARG A 86 -7.15 -23.02 8.69
C ARG A 86 -8.04 -24.22 8.48
N SER A 87 -8.20 -25.01 9.51
CA SER A 87 -9.18 -26.11 9.54
C SER A 87 -10.28 -25.76 10.52
N TYR A 88 -11.52 -25.90 10.11
CA TYR A 88 -12.69 -25.71 10.95
C TYR A 88 -13.70 -26.84 10.71
N GLU A 89 -14.50 -27.12 11.72
CA GLU A 89 -15.57 -28.10 11.65
C GLU A 89 -16.89 -27.38 11.35
N THR A 90 -17.62 -27.89 10.35
CA THR A 90 -18.94 -27.39 10.01
C THR A 90 -19.96 -27.82 11.07
N ARG A 91 -21.14 -27.22 11.07
CA ARG A 91 -22.25 -27.63 11.97
C ARG A 91 -22.68 -29.09 11.75
N GLU A 92 -22.34 -29.67 10.61
CA GLU A 92 -22.62 -31.06 10.23
C GLU A 92 -21.51 -32.03 10.62
N GLY A 93 -20.44 -31.53 11.30
CA GLY A 93 -19.31 -32.35 11.77
C GLY A 93 -18.23 -32.60 10.70
N GLU A 94 -18.33 -31.96 9.52
CA GLU A 94 -17.32 -32.07 8.47
C GLU A 94 -16.12 -31.15 8.75
N LYS A 95 -14.91 -31.70 8.70
CA LYS A 95 -13.67 -30.91 8.74
C LYS A 95 -13.39 -30.29 7.38
N ARG A 96 -13.40 -28.98 7.32
CA ARG A 96 -13.02 -28.24 6.12
C ARG A 96 -11.72 -27.50 6.33
N THR A 97 -10.87 -27.54 5.31
CA THR A 97 -9.60 -26.81 5.28
C THR A 97 -9.70 -25.70 4.28
N VAL A 98 -9.36 -24.51 4.70
CA VAL A 98 -9.32 -23.31 3.86
C VAL A 98 -7.91 -22.72 3.89
N VAL A 99 -7.41 -22.39 2.71
CA VAL A 99 -6.14 -21.70 2.54
C VAL A 99 -6.44 -20.22 2.28
N GLU A 100 -5.85 -19.36 3.06
CA GLU A 100 -6.04 -17.90 3.02
C GLU A 100 -4.69 -17.19 2.99
N LEU A 101 -4.66 -16.00 2.43
CA LEU A 101 -3.50 -15.12 2.43
C LEU A 101 -3.67 -14.03 3.49
N GLN A 102 -2.84 -14.07 4.51
CA GLN A 102 -2.68 -12.93 5.43
C GLN A 102 -1.77 -11.91 4.78
N VAL A 103 -2.38 -10.82 4.35
CA VAL A 103 -1.72 -9.81 3.51
C VAL A 103 -0.83 -8.92 4.36
N ASP A 104 0.41 -8.77 3.95
CA ASP A 104 1.35 -7.82 4.50
C ASP A 104 1.42 -6.56 3.63
N GLU A 105 1.38 -6.70 2.28
CA GLU A 105 1.42 -5.60 1.33
C GLU A 105 0.40 -5.79 0.20
N VAL A 106 -0.27 -4.72 -0.20
CA VAL A 106 -1.18 -4.70 -1.35
C VAL A 106 -1.19 -3.34 -2.03
N GLY A 107 -1.30 -3.35 -3.34
CA GLY A 107 -1.43 -2.13 -4.12
C GLY A 107 -2.06 -2.38 -5.49
N PRO A 108 -2.57 -1.34 -6.14
CA PRO A 108 -3.05 -1.45 -7.52
C PRO A 108 -1.88 -1.75 -8.47
N SER A 109 -2.12 -2.63 -9.44
CA SER A 109 -1.18 -2.88 -10.52
C SER A 109 -1.26 -1.76 -11.55
N LEU A 110 -0.13 -1.14 -11.87
CA LEU A 110 -0.05 -0.05 -12.84
C LEU A 110 0.17 -0.54 -14.30
N ARG A 111 0.09 -1.84 -14.53
CA ARG A 111 0.30 -2.40 -15.87
C ARG A 111 -0.69 -1.85 -16.91
N TYR A 112 -1.95 -1.62 -16.50
CA TYR A 112 -3.03 -1.16 -17.38
C TYR A 112 -3.78 0.05 -16.81
N ALA A 113 -3.28 0.63 -15.72
CA ALA A 113 -3.91 1.76 -15.04
C ALA A 113 -2.85 2.69 -14.45
N SER A 114 -3.24 3.91 -14.15
CA SER A 114 -2.45 4.85 -13.36
C SER A 114 -3.11 5.06 -12.00
N ALA A 115 -2.32 5.41 -10.99
CA ALA A 115 -2.82 5.74 -9.67
C ALA A 115 -2.14 6.99 -9.14
N LYS A 116 -2.90 7.82 -8.42
CA LYS A 116 -2.36 8.91 -7.61
C LYS A 116 -2.36 8.46 -6.17
N VAL A 117 -1.22 8.60 -5.51
CA VAL A 117 -1.05 8.19 -4.11
C VAL A 117 -1.16 9.41 -3.22
N THR A 118 -2.07 9.36 -2.26
CA THR A 118 -2.17 10.34 -1.18
C THR A 118 -1.69 9.67 0.10
N ARG A 119 -0.78 10.32 0.81
CA ARG A 119 -0.29 9.80 2.08
C ARG A 119 -1.41 9.81 3.11
N ALA A 120 -1.73 8.65 3.67
CA ALA A 120 -2.66 8.56 4.79
C ALA A 120 -2.07 9.29 6.00
N GLN A 121 -2.85 10.19 6.58
CA GLN A 121 -2.47 10.78 7.87
C GLN A 121 -2.68 9.72 8.94
N ARG A 122 -1.61 9.36 9.64
CA ARG A 122 -1.76 8.57 10.86
C ARG A 122 -2.67 9.36 11.79
N SER A 123 -3.81 8.84 12.14
CA SER A 123 -4.59 9.29 13.28
C SER A 123 -3.80 8.90 14.52
N GLY A 124 -2.72 9.67 14.74
CA GLY A 124 -1.83 9.50 15.88
C GLY A 124 -2.59 9.91 17.12
N GLY A 125 -2.70 8.96 18.02
CA GLY A 125 -3.17 9.19 19.37
C GLY A 125 -2.50 10.40 19.99
N GLY A 126 -3.35 11.17 20.70
CA GLY A 126 -3.10 12.36 21.45
C GLY A 126 -1.67 12.67 21.88
N GLY A 127 -1.12 13.69 21.30
CA GLY A 127 -0.06 14.44 21.91
C GLY A 127 -0.60 15.23 23.09
N GLY A 128 -0.26 14.82 24.28
CA GLY A 128 -0.56 15.54 25.51
C GLY A 128 -0.14 16.98 25.41
N GLY A 129 -1.07 17.89 25.51
CA GLY A 129 -0.83 19.28 25.72
C GLY A 129 -0.16 19.47 27.08
N PHE A 130 1.12 19.77 27.07
CA PHE A 130 1.75 20.44 28.19
C PHE A 130 1.42 21.93 28.09
N GLY A 131 0.35 22.34 28.74
CA GLY A 131 0.14 23.69 29.20
C GLY A 131 1.17 23.98 30.27
N GLY A 132 2.10 24.84 29.96
CA GLY A 132 3.12 25.33 30.89
C GLY A 132 3.17 26.85 30.86
N GLY A 133 2.45 27.46 31.80
CA GLY A 133 2.80 28.59 32.61
C GLY A 133 3.51 29.77 31.96
N GLY A 134 2.80 30.92 31.94
CA GLY A 134 3.37 32.19 31.66
C GLY A 134 4.46 32.59 32.66
N PHE A 135 5.47 33.24 32.16
CA PHE A 135 6.27 34.19 32.91
C PHE A 135 6.34 35.48 32.07
N ASN A 136 5.72 36.48 32.67
CA ASN A 136 5.86 37.90 32.35
C ASN A 136 7.20 38.40 32.86
N GLY A 137 7.91 39.20 32.12
CA GLY A 137 9.11 39.87 32.62
C GLY A 137 9.86 40.60 31.50
N GLY A 138 9.68 41.89 31.48
CA GLY A 138 10.08 42.90 30.55
C GLY A 138 11.57 43.13 30.40
N GLY A 139 11.89 43.96 29.40
CA GLY A 139 13.05 44.86 29.43
C GLY A 139 14.03 44.70 28.30
N GLY A 140 13.99 45.61 27.34
CA GLY A 140 15.10 46.40 26.94
C GLY A 140 16.12 45.90 25.92
N GLY A 141 16.11 46.50 24.72
CA GLY A 141 17.34 47.07 24.17
C GLY A 141 18.20 46.27 23.20
N GLY A 142 18.20 46.74 21.95
CA GLY A 142 19.46 46.95 21.24
C GLY A 142 20.02 45.87 20.31
N GLY A 143 19.96 46.10 19.03
CA GLY A 143 21.11 46.13 18.15
C GLY A 143 21.64 44.88 17.47
N SER A 144 21.67 45.01 16.12
CA SER A 144 22.68 44.51 15.16
C SER A 144 22.70 43.00 14.80
N GLN A 145 22.25 42.72 13.56
CA GLN A 145 23.07 42.36 12.39
C GLN A 145 23.99 41.12 12.60
N GLY A 146 23.70 40.07 11.89
CA GLY A 146 24.61 38.96 11.72
C GLY A 146 23.95 37.80 10.99
N GLY A 147 24.30 37.63 9.71
CA GLY A 147 23.84 36.54 8.87
C GLY A 147 24.23 35.18 9.39
N GLY A 148 23.33 34.24 9.23
CA GLY A 148 23.55 32.84 9.51
C GLY A 148 22.83 32.04 8.45
N SER A 149 23.59 31.62 7.43
CA SER A 149 23.22 30.65 6.45
C SER A 149 22.76 29.35 7.10
N SER A 150 21.49 29.02 6.94
CA SER A 150 20.99 27.68 7.23
C SER A 150 21.39 26.74 6.11
N SER A 151 22.31 25.85 6.40
CA SER A 151 22.71 24.71 5.61
C SER A 151 21.56 23.74 5.47
N PHE A 152 20.90 23.72 4.30
CA PHE A 152 20.08 22.64 3.79
C PHE A 152 20.90 21.86 2.76
N ASP A 153 21.98 21.25 3.23
CA ASP A 153 22.75 20.29 2.42
C ASP A 153 22.74 18.93 3.14
N ASN A 154 21.79 18.10 2.79
CA ASN A 154 21.92 16.65 2.73
C ASN A 154 20.57 15.97 2.42
N ASP A 155 19.94 16.37 1.34
CA ASP A 155 18.86 15.58 0.76
C ASP A 155 19.41 14.85 -0.47
N PRO A 156 19.66 13.53 -0.43
CA PRO A 156 20.18 12.78 -1.55
C PRO A 156 19.22 12.68 -2.74
N TRP A 157 18.00 13.24 -2.64
CA TRP A 157 16.98 13.25 -3.67
C TRP A 157 16.62 14.66 -4.17
N ALA A 158 17.35 15.68 -3.77
CA ALA A 158 17.15 17.03 -4.28
C ALA A 158 17.63 17.10 -5.73
N THR A 159 16.70 17.17 -6.67
CA THR A 159 16.98 17.47 -8.08
C THR A 159 17.48 18.90 -8.20
N PRO A 160 18.67 19.16 -8.80
CA PRO A 160 19.13 20.51 -9.05
C PRO A 160 18.22 21.21 -10.07
N SER A 161 17.77 22.41 -9.72
CA SER A 161 17.06 23.28 -10.65
C SER A 161 17.95 23.63 -11.86
N PRO A 162 17.42 23.57 -13.10
CA PRO A 162 18.22 23.95 -14.27
C PRO A 162 18.39 25.47 -14.31
N SER A 163 19.63 25.92 -14.14
CA SER A 163 20.03 27.27 -14.52
C SER A 163 20.08 27.38 -16.04
N ALA A 164 19.45 28.39 -16.54
CA ALA A 164 19.36 28.73 -17.97
C ALA A 164 20.71 28.88 -18.65
N GLY A 165 20.85 28.27 -19.83
CA GLY A 165 21.84 28.66 -20.83
C GLY A 165 22.58 27.46 -21.45
N GLY A 166 22.25 27.11 -22.69
CA GLY A 166 23.05 26.23 -23.51
C GLY A 166 22.23 25.33 -24.42
N SER A 167 21.98 25.80 -25.64
CA SER A 167 21.47 25.00 -26.76
C SER A 167 22.46 23.92 -27.13
N PHE A 168 22.03 22.66 -27.06
CA PHE A 168 22.62 21.58 -27.84
C PHE A 168 21.49 20.76 -28.46
N SER A 169 21.37 20.90 -29.76
CA SER A 169 20.68 19.96 -30.61
C SER A 169 21.52 18.69 -30.68
N ASP A 170 20.98 17.59 -30.21
CA ASP A 170 21.49 16.27 -30.56
C ASP A 170 20.28 15.33 -30.68
N GLU A 171 19.96 15.04 -31.91
CA GLU A 171 18.99 14.06 -32.35
C GLU A 171 19.66 12.68 -32.22
N PRO A 172 19.08 11.70 -31.51
CA PRO A 172 19.60 10.33 -31.54
C PRO A 172 19.20 9.66 -32.84
N PRO A 173 20.09 8.94 -33.49
CA PRO A 173 19.76 8.14 -34.66
C PRO A 173 19.14 6.81 -34.22
N PHE A 174 18.05 6.46 -34.89
CA PHE A 174 17.21 5.25 -34.97
C PHE A 174 15.82 5.40 -34.35
#